data_eae4830e13718142383e707c6ac02376
#
_entry.id   eae4830e13718142383e707c6ac02376
#
_cell.length_a   1.000
_cell.length_b   1.000
_cell.length_c   1.000
_cell.angle_alpha   90.00
_cell.angle_beta   90.00
_cell.angle_gamma   90.00
#
_symmetry.space_group_name_H-M   'P 1'
#
loop_
_entity.id
_entity.type
_entity.pdbx_description
1 polymer ?
#
loop_
_entity_poly.entity_id
_entity_poly.type
_entity_poly.pdbx_seq_one_letter_code
_entity_poly.pdbx_strand_id
1 'polypeptide(L)'
;MKKIIFGLIMTAIVVYCASAAGIREEKIMQEANTGAKMDLIGHEWKLIGVYIDGVDTQYRREIQPKEIIICFTLNFDGQIVSGVGAPNRYSAPYTIGENQNISIMMVRSTLMASLFEPYNLTEHDFFTYIQNSHSWRVLNGQLELNSKTADNKNVRLVFN
;
A
#
# COMPACT_ATOMS: atom_id res chain seq x y z
N MET A 1 -40.86 -38.86 28.84
CA MET A 1 -40.72 -38.26 27.52
C MET A 1 -40.59 -36.70 27.56
N LYS A 2 -40.01 -36.09 28.57
CA LYS A 2 -39.86 -34.62 28.70
C LYS A 2 -38.39 -34.12 28.64
N LYS A 3 -37.37 -34.99 28.45
CA LYS A 3 -35.94 -34.62 28.49
C LYS A 3 -35.29 -34.42 27.12
N ILE A 4 -35.95 -34.75 25.99
CA ILE A 4 -35.35 -34.70 24.66
C ILE A 4 -35.57 -33.33 23.97
N ILE A 5 -36.59 -32.59 24.38
CA ILE A 5 -36.93 -31.28 23.72
C ILE A 5 -36.02 -30.14 24.18
N PHE A 6 -35.42 -30.22 25.40
CA PHE A 6 -34.56 -29.14 25.92
C PHE A 6 -33.15 -29.12 25.31
N GLY A 7 -32.64 -30.25 24.84
CA GLY A 7 -31.32 -30.34 24.22
C GLY A 7 -31.24 -29.75 22.80
N LEU A 8 -32.34 -29.85 22.05
CA LEU A 8 -32.39 -29.38 20.65
C LEU A 8 -32.47 -27.83 20.55
N ILE A 9 -33.12 -27.18 21.53
CA ILE A 9 -33.25 -25.72 21.56
C ILE A 9 -31.92 -25.04 21.91
N MET A 10 -31.11 -25.65 22.83
CA MET A 10 -29.81 -25.09 23.21
C MET A 10 -28.79 -25.15 22.08
N THR A 11 -28.77 -26.22 21.27
CA THR A 11 -27.86 -26.34 20.13
C THR A 11 -28.20 -25.37 19.00
N ALA A 12 -29.47 -25.08 18.76
CA ALA A 12 -29.89 -24.10 17.75
C ALA A 12 -29.49 -22.65 18.12
N ILE A 13 -29.60 -22.31 19.41
CA ILE A 13 -29.24 -20.95 19.89
C ILE A 13 -27.72 -20.73 19.82
N VAL A 14 -26.89 -21.70 20.12
CA VAL A 14 -25.44 -21.60 20.05
C VAL A 14 -24.95 -21.45 18.60
N VAL A 15 -25.53 -22.20 17.66
CA VAL A 15 -25.19 -22.09 16.24
C VAL A 15 -25.66 -20.75 15.66
N TYR A 16 -26.80 -20.23 16.08
CA TYR A 16 -27.28 -18.92 15.61
C TYR A 16 -26.46 -17.76 16.15
N CYS A 17 -26.03 -17.80 17.40
CA CYS A 17 -25.13 -16.79 17.99
C CYS A 17 -23.75 -16.80 17.32
N ALA A 18 -23.18 -17.95 17.00
CA ALA A 18 -21.89 -18.06 16.34
C ALA A 18 -21.95 -17.50 14.89
N SER A 19 -23.02 -17.75 14.15
CA SER A 19 -23.19 -17.22 12.80
C SER A 19 -23.40 -15.70 12.78
N ALA A 20 -24.15 -15.15 13.75
CA ALA A 20 -24.37 -13.70 13.87
C ALA A 20 -23.10 -12.95 14.28
N ALA A 21 -22.24 -13.52 15.12
CA ALA A 21 -20.96 -12.95 15.48
C ALA A 21 -19.99 -12.91 14.27
N GLY A 22 -19.91 -14.01 13.50
CA GLY A 22 -19.08 -14.06 12.29
C GLY A 22 -19.50 -13.04 11.23
N ILE A 23 -20.79 -12.89 10.97
CA ILE A 23 -21.33 -11.89 10.02
C ILE A 23 -21.01 -10.46 10.48
N ARG A 24 -21.05 -10.21 11.78
CA ARG A 24 -20.74 -8.88 12.35
C ARG A 24 -19.25 -8.53 12.25
N GLU A 25 -18.38 -9.50 12.51
CA GLU A 25 -16.92 -9.31 12.38
C GLU A 25 -16.52 -9.08 10.91
N GLU A 26 -17.08 -9.85 9.99
CA GLU A 26 -16.85 -9.71 8.56
C GLU A 26 -17.30 -8.32 8.05
N LYS A 27 -18.44 -7.84 8.50
CA LYS A 27 -18.95 -6.51 8.15
C LYS A 27 -18.08 -5.39 8.71
N ILE A 28 -17.60 -5.49 9.95
CA ILE A 28 -16.69 -4.52 10.56
C ILE A 28 -15.36 -4.49 9.81
N MET A 29 -14.80 -5.64 9.45
CA MET A 29 -13.57 -5.72 8.66
C MET A 29 -13.75 -5.12 7.26
N GLN A 30 -14.88 -5.35 6.63
CA GLN A 30 -15.18 -4.80 5.31
C GLN A 30 -15.37 -3.27 5.33
N GLU A 31 -16.04 -2.73 6.35
CA GLU A 31 -16.17 -1.29 6.56
C GLU A 31 -14.82 -0.63 6.86
N ALA A 32 -13.96 -1.23 7.68
CA ALA A 32 -12.62 -0.74 7.98
C ALA A 32 -11.72 -0.75 6.73
N ASN A 33 -11.78 -1.78 5.90
CA ASN A 33 -11.01 -1.87 4.66
C ASN A 33 -11.50 -0.86 3.61
N THR A 34 -12.80 -0.58 3.57
CA THR A 34 -13.38 0.44 2.67
C THR A 34 -12.96 1.84 3.10
N GLY A 35 -12.97 2.15 4.40
CA GLY A 35 -12.50 3.43 4.96
C GLY A 35 -11.02 3.66 4.63
N ALA A 36 -10.16 2.69 4.91
CA ALA A 36 -8.73 2.77 4.62
C ALA A 36 -8.46 2.95 3.11
N LYS A 37 -9.23 2.30 2.24
CA LYS A 37 -9.11 2.49 0.79
C LYS A 37 -9.46 3.91 0.34
N MET A 38 -10.42 4.55 0.98
CA MET A 38 -10.78 5.96 0.69
C MET A 38 -9.65 6.92 1.07
N ASP A 39 -8.89 6.62 2.13
CA ASP A 39 -7.73 7.42 2.53
C ASP A 39 -6.56 7.32 1.54
N LEU A 40 -6.48 6.25 0.75
CA LEU A 40 -5.44 6.05 -0.26
C LEU A 40 -5.69 6.85 -1.54
N ILE A 41 -6.96 6.98 -1.95
CA ILE A 41 -7.37 7.53 -3.25
C ILE A 41 -7.53 9.06 -3.18
N GLY A 42 -7.22 9.75 -4.28
CA GLY A 42 -7.46 11.19 -4.42
C GLY A 42 -6.39 12.09 -3.81
N HIS A 43 -5.27 11.51 -3.38
CA HIS A 43 -4.09 12.22 -2.89
C HIS A 43 -2.90 12.05 -3.84
N GLU A 44 -2.10 13.09 -3.99
CA GLU A 44 -0.76 12.95 -4.57
C GLU A 44 0.23 12.66 -3.44
N TRP A 45 0.65 11.43 -3.33
CA TRP A 45 1.63 10.96 -2.36
C TRP A 45 3.04 11.24 -2.84
N LYS A 46 3.83 11.97 -2.07
CA LYS A 46 5.22 12.33 -2.39
C LYS A 46 6.18 11.55 -1.50
N LEU A 47 7.14 10.85 -2.10
CA LEU A 47 8.12 10.06 -1.35
C LEU A 47 8.95 10.96 -0.42
N ILE A 48 9.00 10.60 0.85
CA ILE A 48 9.77 11.32 1.88
C ILE A 48 10.81 10.45 2.59
N GLY A 49 10.72 9.13 2.46
CA GLY A 49 11.67 8.21 3.10
C GLY A 49 11.72 6.85 2.42
N VAL A 50 12.90 6.26 2.42
CA VAL A 50 13.17 4.90 1.96
C VAL A 50 14.00 4.19 3.03
N TYR A 51 13.53 3.03 3.48
CA TYR A 51 14.19 2.22 4.49
C TYR A 51 14.43 0.81 3.92
N ILE A 52 15.65 0.31 4.03
CA ILE A 52 16.02 -1.06 3.62
C ILE A 52 16.46 -1.82 4.85
N ASP A 53 15.81 -2.96 5.14
CA ASP A 53 15.98 -3.76 6.36
C ASP A 53 15.93 -2.90 7.65
N GLY A 54 15.05 -1.89 7.65
CA GLY A 54 14.86 -0.96 8.76
C GLY A 54 15.87 0.19 8.83
N VAL A 55 16.89 0.18 7.97
CA VAL A 55 17.90 1.25 7.91
C VAL A 55 17.43 2.36 6.97
N ASP A 56 17.45 3.61 7.45
CA ASP A 56 17.18 4.80 6.63
C ASP A 56 18.30 4.95 5.57
N THR A 57 17.93 4.93 4.29
CA THR A 57 18.86 5.12 3.16
C THR A 57 19.31 6.56 3.00
N GLN A 58 18.84 7.46 3.89
CA GLN A 58 19.12 8.88 3.85
C GLN A 58 18.59 9.56 2.56
N TYR A 59 17.49 9.01 2.04
CA TYR A 59 16.76 9.65 0.96
C TYR A 59 16.55 11.14 1.25
N ARG A 60 16.93 12.02 0.31
CA ARG A 60 16.89 13.49 0.41
C ARG A 60 17.95 14.20 1.26
N ARG A 61 18.89 13.52 1.93
CA ARG A 61 19.83 14.24 2.82
C ARG A 61 20.88 15.08 2.12
N GLU A 62 21.26 14.76 0.90
CA GLU A 62 22.41 15.38 0.22
C GLU A 62 22.06 16.42 -0.84
N ILE A 63 20.78 16.61 -1.15
CA ILE A 63 20.40 17.53 -2.20
C ILE A 63 19.95 18.85 -1.60
N GLN A 64 20.73 19.92 -1.85
CA GLN A 64 20.26 21.30 -1.75
C GLN A 64 19.86 21.76 -3.15
N PRO A 65 18.66 21.48 -3.63
CA PRO A 65 18.25 21.96 -4.94
C PRO A 65 17.88 23.43 -4.82
N LYS A 66 18.40 24.24 -5.69
CA LYS A 66 17.84 25.56 -5.97
C LYS A 66 16.44 25.44 -6.58
N GLU A 67 16.07 24.25 -7.04
CA GLU A 67 14.78 23.92 -7.63
C GLU A 67 14.19 22.66 -6.97
N ILE A 68 12.93 22.72 -6.60
CA ILE A 68 12.19 21.56 -6.10
C ILE A 68 11.85 20.66 -7.28
N ILE A 69 12.58 19.57 -7.44
CA ILE A 69 12.23 18.56 -8.44
C ILE A 69 11.12 17.69 -7.88
N ILE A 70 9.96 17.72 -8.51
CA ILE A 70 8.86 16.81 -8.19
C ILE A 70 9.18 15.47 -8.82
N CYS A 71 9.52 14.49 -8.00
CA CYS A 71 9.79 13.12 -8.42
C CYS A 71 9.34 12.12 -7.36
N PHE A 72 9.23 10.87 -7.77
CA PHE A 72 8.81 9.75 -6.92
C PHE A 72 7.47 9.99 -6.24
N THR A 73 6.45 10.20 -7.07
CA THR A 73 5.07 10.42 -6.60
C THR A 73 4.17 9.24 -6.94
N LEU A 74 3.08 9.08 -6.16
CA LEU A 74 2.00 8.13 -6.39
C LEU A 74 0.66 8.87 -6.37
N ASN A 75 -0.22 8.51 -7.29
CA ASN A 75 -1.61 8.92 -7.29
C ASN A 75 -2.47 7.69 -7.63
N PHE A 76 -3.35 7.31 -6.72
CA PHE A 76 -4.26 6.16 -6.87
C PHE A 76 -5.64 6.66 -7.30
N ASP A 77 -6.17 6.16 -8.41
CA ASP A 77 -7.49 6.53 -8.94
C ASP A 77 -8.56 5.44 -8.78
N GLY A 78 -8.23 4.36 -8.08
CA GLY A 78 -9.12 3.21 -7.85
C GLY A 78 -8.83 1.99 -8.72
N GLN A 79 -8.13 2.12 -9.84
CA GLN A 79 -7.69 1.02 -10.71
C GLN A 79 -6.24 1.17 -11.17
N ILE A 80 -5.78 2.39 -11.33
CA ILE A 80 -4.45 2.72 -11.82
C ILE A 80 -3.72 3.53 -10.75
N VAL A 81 -2.48 3.18 -10.46
CA VAL A 81 -1.53 4.06 -9.82
C VAL A 81 -0.69 4.74 -10.88
N SER A 82 -0.51 6.04 -10.75
CA SER A 82 0.29 6.83 -11.67
C SER A 82 1.15 7.83 -10.91
N GLY A 83 2.14 8.41 -11.57
CA GLY A 83 2.99 9.41 -10.95
C GLY A 83 4.18 9.80 -11.81
N VAL A 84 5.15 10.38 -11.15
CA VAL A 84 6.43 10.79 -11.72
C VAL A 84 7.52 9.96 -11.03
N GLY A 85 8.38 9.34 -11.85
CA GLY A 85 9.64 8.78 -11.40
C GLY A 85 10.74 9.86 -11.38
N ALA A 86 11.87 9.60 -12.04
CA ALA A 86 12.93 10.59 -12.20
C ALA A 86 13.74 10.30 -13.49
N PRO A 87 13.35 10.83 -14.65
CA PRO A 87 12.36 11.89 -14.90
C PRO A 87 11.02 11.42 -15.46
N ASN A 88 10.78 10.12 -15.57
CA ASN A 88 9.70 9.56 -16.36
C ASN A 88 8.34 9.65 -15.64
N ARG A 89 7.27 9.89 -16.41
CA ARG A 89 5.91 9.62 -15.96
C ARG A 89 5.63 8.14 -16.09
N TYR A 90 4.85 7.60 -15.16
CA TYR A 90 4.51 6.19 -15.18
C TYR A 90 3.06 5.92 -14.79
N SER A 91 2.60 4.73 -15.12
CA SER A 91 1.33 4.19 -14.65
C SER A 91 1.40 2.66 -14.55
N ALA A 92 0.61 2.10 -13.64
CA ALA A 92 0.45 0.67 -13.47
C ALA A 92 -0.95 0.34 -12.95
N PRO A 93 -1.59 -0.74 -13.40
CA PRO A 93 -2.77 -1.27 -12.74
C PRO A 93 -2.42 -1.73 -11.33
N TYR A 94 -3.37 -1.62 -10.39
CA TYR A 94 -3.21 -2.15 -9.05
C TYR A 94 -4.49 -2.78 -8.52
N THR A 95 -4.35 -3.63 -7.52
CA THR A 95 -5.45 -4.21 -6.77
C THR A 95 -5.18 -4.09 -5.27
N ILE A 96 -6.25 -3.89 -4.50
CA ILE A 96 -6.23 -3.93 -3.04
C ILE A 96 -6.98 -5.17 -2.59
N GLY A 97 -6.33 -5.98 -1.80
CA GLY A 97 -6.89 -7.16 -1.15
C GLY A 97 -7.27 -6.89 0.31
N GLU A 98 -7.64 -7.94 1.00
CA GLU A 98 -7.90 -7.92 2.44
C GLU A 98 -6.61 -7.64 3.23
N ASN A 99 -6.75 -7.23 4.49
CA ASN A 99 -5.64 -6.99 5.41
C ASN A 99 -4.57 -6.02 4.87
N GLN A 100 -5.01 -4.97 4.16
CA GLN A 100 -4.12 -3.96 3.58
C GLN A 100 -3.09 -4.54 2.58
N ASN A 101 -3.41 -5.67 1.96
CA ASN A 101 -2.62 -6.18 0.85
C ASN A 101 -2.77 -5.28 -0.37
N ILE A 102 -1.70 -5.10 -1.11
CA ILE A 102 -1.67 -4.38 -2.38
C ILE A 102 -0.83 -5.18 -3.39
N SER A 103 -1.26 -5.17 -4.64
CA SER A 103 -0.47 -5.68 -5.76
C SER A 103 -0.45 -4.63 -6.86
N ILE A 104 0.72 -4.13 -7.19
CA ILE A 104 0.95 -3.20 -8.30
C ILE A 104 1.56 -4.01 -9.45
N MET A 105 0.90 -3.96 -10.59
CA MET A 105 1.33 -4.73 -11.78
C MET A 105 2.50 -4.04 -12.47
N MET A 106 2.86 -4.54 -13.67
CA MET A 106 3.97 -3.99 -14.44
C MET A 106 3.81 -2.49 -14.70
N VAL A 107 4.80 -1.73 -14.28
CA VAL A 107 4.91 -0.30 -14.53
C VAL A 107 5.21 -0.05 -16.00
N ARG A 108 4.46 0.87 -16.58
CA ARG A 108 4.72 1.42 -17.93
C ARG A 108 5.14 2.88 -17.76
N SER A 109 6.27 3.23 -18.33
CA SER A 109 6.82 4.59 -18.21
C SER A 109 7.17 5.18 -19.57
N THR A 110 7.32 6.50 -19.62
CA THR A 110 8.01 7.18 -20.72
C THR A 110 9.49 6.78 -20.73
N LEU A 111 10.21 7.04 -21.82
CA LEU A 111 11.61 6.65 -22.00
C LEU A 111 12.51 7.89 -22.13
N MET A 112 12.46 8.78 -21.17
CA MET A 112 13.40 9.90 -21.09
C MET A 112 14.67 9.44 -20.37
N ALA A 113 15.83 9.79 -20.90
CA ALA A 113 17.09 9.52 -20.23
C ALA A 113 17.22 10.44 -18.99
N SER A 114 17.52 9.86 -17.84
CA SER A 114 17.95 10.62 -16.67
C SER A 114 19.46 10.85 -16.74
N LEU A 115 19.88 12.09 -16.53
CA LEU A 115 21.29 12.45 -16.44
C LEU A 115 21.80 12.46 -15.00
N PHE A 116 20.92 12.28 -14.03
CA PHE A 116 21.27 12.22 -12.61
C PHE A 116 20.24 11.38 -11.83
N GLU A 117 20.67 10.88 -10.69
CA GLU A 117 19.84 10.14 -9.75
C GLU A 117 19.48 11.05 -8.58
N PRO A 118 18.25 11.58 -8.52
CA PRO A 118 17.88 12.44 -7.43
C PRO A 118 17.75 11.63 -6.14
N TYR A 119 18.22 12.20 -5.05
CA TYR A 119 17.95 11.69 -3.71
C TYR A 119 18.50 10.29 -3.41
N ASN A 120 19.61 9.88 -3.99
CA ASN A 120 20.20 8.53 -3.80
C ASN A 120 19.22 7.38 -4.10
N LEU A 121 18.31 7.59 -5.05
CA LEU A 121 17.35 6.59 -5.49
C LEU A 121 17.28 6.62 -7.01
N THR A 122 17.54 5.50 -7.66
CA THR A 122 17.35 5.38 -9.10
C THR A 122 15.86 5.25 -9.44
N GLU A 123 15.46 5.69 -10.62
CA GLU A 123 14.10 5.47 -11.11
C GLU A 123 13.77 3.98 -11.25
N HIS A 124 14.76 3.18 -11.66
CA HIS A 124 14.64 1.74 -11.77
C HIS A 124 14.36 1.08 -10.41
N ASP A 125 15.08 1.47 -9.36
CA ASP A 125 14.85 0.94 -8.01
C ASP A 125 13.47 1.34 -7.50
N PHE A 126 13.08 2.61 -7.72
CA PHE A 126 11.74 3.08 -7.34
C PHE A 126 10.64 2.24 -8.01
N PHE A 127 10.74 2.00 -9.33
CA PHE A 127 9.76 1.17 -10.04
C PHE A 127 9.77 -0.29 -9.55
N THR A 128 10.95 -0.83 -9.26
CA THR A 128 11.08 -2.16 -8.66
C THR A 128 10.41 -2.21 -7.30
N TYR A 129 10.62 -1.21 -6.45
CA TYR A 129 10.01 -1.18 -5.11
C TYR A 129 8.49 -1.05 -5.18
N ILE A 130 7.93 -0.18 -6.03
CA ILE A 130 6.47 -0.08 -6.13
C ILE A 130 5.84 -1.35 -6.71
N GLN A 131 6.46 -2.01 -7.70
CA GLN A 131 5.97 -3.28 -8.26
C GLN A 131 6.04 -4.44 -7.25
N ASN A 132 7.04 -4.46 -6.39
CA ASN A 132 7.21 -5.48 -5.36
C ASN A 132 6.41 -5.17 -4.07
N SER A 133 5.63 -4.09 -4.06
CA SER A 133 4.80 -3.75 -2.91
C SER A 133 3.75 -4.82 -2.66
N HIS A 134 3.64 -5.26 -1.41
CA HIS A 134 2.74 -6.32 -0.99
C HIS A 134 1.77 -5.90 0.12
N SER A 135 2.09 -4.85 0.87
CA SER A 135 1.17 -4.27 1.84
C SER A 135 1.32 -2.76 1.95
N TRP A 136 0.26 -2.11 2.42
CA TRP A 136 0.19 -0.67 2.59
C TRP A 136 -0.55 -0.31 3.87
N ARG A 137 -0.32 0.90 4.35
CA ARG A 137 -1.14 1.53 5.39
C ARG A 137 -1.06 3.04 5.30
N VAL A 138 -2.11 3.72 5.71
CA VAL A 138 -2.10 5.16 5.97
C VAL A 138 -2.14 5.36 7.49
N LEU A 139 -1.17 6.11 8.01
CA LEU A 139 -1.05 6.40 9.42
C LEU A 139 -0.59 7.85 9.61
N ASN A 140 -1.35 8.64 10.38
CA ASN A 140 -1.04 10.05 10.64
C ASN A 140 -0.86 10.90 9.36
N GLY A 141 -1.64 10.62 8.31
CA GLY A 141 -1.55 11.32 7.04
C GLY A 141 -0.35 10.92 6.17
N GLN A 142 0.38 9.87 6.52
CA GLN A 142 1.45 9.30 5.73
C GLN A 142 1.05 7.93 5.16
N LEU A 143 1.37 7.70 3.89
CA LEU A 143 1.27 6.38 3.28
C LEU A 143 2.59 5.64 3.46
N GLU A 144 2.51 4.42 3.95
CA GLU A 144 3.61 3.47 3.94
C GLU A 144 3.30 2.31 2.97
N LEU A 145 4.26 1.98 2.11
CA LEU A 145 4.26 0.77 1.30
C LEU A 145 5.40 -0.14 1.76
N ASN A 146 5.06 -1.40 2.06
CA ASN A 146 6.06 -2.42 2.33
C ASN A 146 6.32 -3.23 1.05
N SER A 147 7.57 -3.42 0.74
CA SER A 147 8.05 -3.95 -0.52
C SER A 147 9.32 -4.79 -0.34
N LYS A 148 9.93 -5.17 -1.45
CA LYS A 148 11.19 -5.91 -1.52
C LYS A 148 12.11 -5.32 -2.58
N THR A 149 13.41 -5.37 -2.32
CA THR A 149 14.42 -5.18 -3.36
C THR A 149 14.46 -6.39 -4.30
N ALA A 150 15.21 -6.27 -5.40
CA ALA A 150 15.43 -7.41 -6.32
C ALA A 150 16.16 -8.59 -5.62
N ASP A 151 17.01 -8.32 -4.65
CA ASP A 151 17.71 -9.31 -3.82
C ASP A 151 16.95 -9.68 -2.53
N ASN A 152 15.64 -9.42 -2.50
CA ASN A 152 14.68 -9.84 -1.46
C ASN A 152 14.87 -9.20 -0.07
N LYS A 153 15.57 -8.07 0.05
CA LYS A 153 15.60 -7.29 1.29
C LYS A 153 14.28 -6.56 1.51
N ASN A 154 13.90 -6.34 2.76
CA ASN A 154 12.69 -5.59 3.08
C ASN A 154 12.87 -4.11 2.74
N VAL A 155 11.89 -3.54 2.05
CA VAL A 155 11.82 -2.11 1.75
C VAL A 155 10.58 -1.53 2.37
N ARG A 156 10.71 -0.36 3.00
CA ARG A 156 9.59 0.47 3.41
C ARG A 156 9.73 1.84 2.77
N LEU A 157 8.75 2.18 1.93
CA LEU A 157 8.60 3.50 1.32
C LEU A 157 7.62 4.31 2.16
N VAL A 158 7.95 5.55 2.47
CA VAL A 158 7.10 6.48 3.24
C VAL A 158 6.81 7.70 2.39
N PHE A 159 5.52 8.06 2.30
CA PHE A 159 5.03 9.20 1.51
C PHE A 159 4.19 10.13 2.39
N ASN A 160 4.11 11.41 2.00
CA ASN A 160 3.23 12.42 2.57
C ASN A 160 2.38 13.09 1.48
#